data_8199ab7ac8712d779ec5a7fcba7db21c
#
_entry.id   8199ab7ac8712d779ec5a7fcba7db21c
#
_cell.length_a   1.000
_cell.length_b   1.000
_cell.length_c   1.000
_cell.angle_alpha   90.00
_cell.angle_beta   90.00
_cell.angle_gamma   90.00
#
_symmetry.space_group_name_H-M   'P 1'
#
loop_
_entity.id
_entity.type
_entity.pdbx_description
1 polymer ?
#
loop_
_entity_poly.entity_id
_entity_poly.type
_entity_poly.pdbx_seq_one_letter_code
_entity_poly.pdbx_strand_id
1 'polypeptide(L)'
;MLGRRRFVAGAVALSAAPFARRAFAAEGSVGREAFAPHAPITPIDARADRLIDVRVCTRPFRAEGPRIEVERIAGKTVVHNYGHGGSGWSLSWGSAAAALSLVDPKPGSRLAVIGCGAIGLTTALTAQRMGLRVRIYAKERPPEVRSAGATGVWSPDSRIVAEAHSTPAFERRWEAMARYSFRRYQSLLGLPGDPIEWHASYFLSDVPFSQAIDGGGESTEPDYPDLEDRLISDLHARSVALLPEQHPFPVPFARRGEQLTFNISAYARLLVDDFERAGGEIVTHTFDSPRQFRSLHEPVIVNATGFGARALLGDESIVPVRGQTARLVPQPDVHYNLYYRGHNLAVVGRRDGILVQAQAEDDFGNDRIEPDRAMSEAAVARLATLFPRTT
;
A
#
# COMPACT_ATOMS: atom_id res chain seq x y z
N MET A 1 34.17 59.18 -1.93
CA MET A 1 35.10 59.28 -0.81
C MET A 1 35.13 58.00 -0.05
N LEU A 2 36.32 57.47 0.06
CA LEU A 2 36.68 56.16 0.57
C LEU A 2 36.47 55.99 2.08
N GLY A 3 36.14 54.77 2.51
CA GLY A 3 36.21 54.29 3.89
C GLY A 3 36.48 52.79 3.98
N ARG A 4 37.75 52.40 3.80
CA ARG A 4 38.26 51.06 4.05
C ARG A 4 38.31 50.80 5.56
N ARG A 5 37.66 49.80 6.09
CA ARG A 5 37.90 49.24 7.42
C ARG A 5 38.81 48.02 7.32
N ARG A 6 39.99 48.15 7.94
CA ARG A 6 40.99 47.08 8.09
C ARG A 6 40.53 46.10 9.16
N PHE A 7 40.59 44.80 8.87
CA PHE A 7 40.55 43.73 9.86
C PHE A 7 41.96 43.55 10.45
N VAL A 8 42.03 43.60 11.77
CA VAL A 8 43.26 43.29 12.53
C VAL A 8 43.19 41.80 12.89
N ALA A 9 44.16 41.02 12.42
CA ALA A 9 44.35 39.64 12.83
C ALA A 9 45.13 39.59 14.14
N GLY A 10 44.50 39.14 15.21
CA GLY A 10 45.13 38.82 16.48
C GLY A 10 45.62 37.37 16.49
N ALA A 11 46.93 37.18 16.44
CA ALA A 11 47.54 35.88 16.66
C ALA A 11 47.61 35.58 18.15
N VAL A 12 46.94 34.51 18.61
CA VAL A 12 47.08 33.98 19.96
C VAL A 12 48.10 32.83 19.89
N ALA A 13 49.26 33.08 20.50
CA ALA A 13 50.29 32.08 20.70
C ALA A 13 49.88 31.09 21.81
N LEU A 14 49.62 29.83 21.48
CA LEU A 14 49.49 28.78 22.48
C LEU A 14 50.87 28.27 22.86
N SER A 15 51.28 28.53 24.11
CA SER A 15 52.44 27.94 24.75
C SER A 15 52.19 26.45 25.04
N ALA A 16 53.01 25.56 24.46
CA ALA A 16 53.07 24.15 24.73
C ALA A 16 53.69 23.86 26.10
N ALA A 17 52.89 23.41 27.08
CA ALA A 17 53.40 22.81 28.30
C ALA A 17 53.44 21.28 28.12
N PRO A 18 54.50 20.59 28.61
CA PRO A 18 54.59 19.15 28.45
C PRO A 18 53.65 18.46 29.43
N PHE A 19 52.58 17.81 28.93
CA PHE A 19 51.74 16.93 29.72
C PHE A 19 52.51 15.63 30.02
N ALA A 20 52.85 15.44 31.29
CA ALA A 20 53.36 14.17 31.81
C ALA A 20 52.32 13.05 31.54
N ARG A 21 52.72 12.00 30.83
CA ARG A 21 51.97 10.79 30.66
C ARG A 21 51.83 10.11 32.04
N ARG A 22 50.72 10.34 32.72
CA ARG A 22 50.25 9.40 33.76
C ARG A 22 49.68 8.18 33.04
N ALA A 23 50.33 7.02 33.26
CA ALA A 23 49.76 5.73 32.93
C ALA A 23 48.50 5.55 33.79
N PHE A 24 47.35 5.68 33.15
CA PHE A 24 46.11 5.18 33.73
C PHE A 24 46.18 3.66 33.66
N ALA A 25 46.22 3.02 34.82
CA ALA A 25 45.99 1.62 34.99
C ALA A 25 44.65 1.28 34.29
N ALA A 26 44.60 0.18 33.56
CA ALA A 26 43.41 -0.34 32.95
C ALA A 26 42.41 -0.71 34.05
N GLU A 27 41.54 0.22 34.42
CA GLU A 27 40.29 -0.09 35.12
C GLU A 27 39.42 -0.83 34.08
N GLY A 28 38.91 -2.00 34.48
CA GLY A 28 38.21 -2.92 33.67
C GLY A 28 37.16 -2.20 32.80
N SER A 29 37.18 -2.49 31.51
CA SER A 29 36.15 -2.09 30.60
C SER A 29 34.82 -2.63 31.12
N VAL A 30 34.05 -1.79 31.81
CA VAL A 30 32.60 -2.01 31.91
C VAL A 30 32.16 -2.02 30.44
N GLY A 31 31.93 -3.21 29.91
CA GLY A 31 31.44 -3.36 28.55
C GLY A 31 30.20 -2.49 28.43
N ARG A 32 30.26 -1.44 27.61
CA ARG A 32 29.06 -0.76 27.17
C ARG A 32 28.21 -1.86 26.58
N GLU A 33 27.12 -2.22 27.24
CA GLU A 33 26.10 -3.06 26.62
C GLU A 33 25.76 -2.38 25.29
N ALA A 34 26.12 -3.03 24.21
CA ALA A 34 25.72 -2.57 22.89
C ALA A 34 24.17 -2.53 22.90
N PHE A 35 23.58 -1.43 22.47
CA PHE A 35 22.13 -1.39 22.28
C PHE A 35 21.71 -2.60 21.46
N ALA A 36 20.76 -3.36 21.95
CA ALA A 36 20.17 -4.44 21.17
C ALA A 36 19.68 -3.85 19.85
N PRO A 37 20.07 -4.40 18.69
CA PRO A 37 19.79 -3.78 17.39
C PRO A 37 18.29 -3.64 17.11
N HIS A 38 17.43 -4.42 17.79
CA HIS A 38 15.97 -4.39 17.61
C HIS A 38 15.27 -4.74 18.92
N ALA A 39 14.08 -4.12 19.12
CA ALA A 39 13.20 -4.50 20.22
C ALA A 39 12.73 -5.96 20.07
N PRO A 40 12.45 -6.65 21.20
CA PRO A 40 11.85 -7.98 21.16
C PRO A 40 10.57 -7.99 20.31
N ILE A 41 10.39 -9.04 19.52
CA ILE A 41 9.22 -9.22 18.67
C ILE A 41 8.16 -9.97 19.47
N THR A 42 6.94 -9.40 19.58
CA THR A 42 5.80 -10.08 20.18
C THR A 42 5.33 -11.22 19.28
N PRO A 43 5.30 -12.47 19.75
CA PRO A 43 4.82 -13.58 18.94
C PRO A 43 3.36 -13.41 18.54
N ILE A 44 3.03 -13.74 17.29
CA ILE A 44 1.63 -13.78 16.85
C ILE A 44 0.97 -15.05 17.40
N ASP A 45 -0.14 -14.91 18.12
CA ASP A 45 -0.99 -16.03 18.50
C ASP A 45 -1.85 -16.49 17.31
N ALA A 46 -1.22 -17.27 16.42
CA ALA A 46 -1.79 -17.75 15.17
C ALA A 46 -2.52 -19.08 15.39
N ARG A 47 -3.84 -19.01 15.62
CA ARG A 47 -4.70 -20.18 15.83
C ARG A 47 -5.97 -20.05 15.01
N ALA A 48 -6.47 -21.16 14.50
CA ALA A 48 -7.69 -21.21 13.67
C ALA A 48 -8.95 -20.73 14.44
N ASP A 49 -9.03 -20.97 15.74
CA ASP A 49 -10.13 -20.52 16.59
C ASP A 49 -10.14 -18.99 16.83
N ARG A 50 -9.07 -18.30 16.46
CA ARG A 50 -8.99 -16.83 16.47
C ARG A 50 -9.34 -16.19 15.13
N LEU A 51 -9.74 -16.99 14.14
CA LEU A 51 -10.15 -16.51 12.82
C LEU A 51 -11.54 -15.89 12.88
N ILE A 52 -11.61 -14.56 12.71
CA ILE A 52 -12.84 -13.78 12.78
C ILE A 52 -13.59 -13.85 11.44
N ASP A 53 -12.88 -13.59 10.34
CA ASP A 53 -13.50 -13.58 9.03
C ASP A 53 -12.49 -13.98 7.92
N VAL A 54 -13.03 -14.38 6.76
CA VAL A 54 -12.26 -14.62 5.53
C VAL A 54 -12.88 -13.79 4.44
N ARG A 55 -12.09 -12.93 3.81
CA ARG A 55 -12.55 -12.07 2.72
C ARG A 55 -11.82 -12.38 1.43
N VAL A 56 -12.58 -12.34 0.34
CA VAL A 56 -12.03 -12.40 -1.01
C VAL A 56 -12.09 -11.00 -1.62
N CYS A 57 -11.00 -10.55 -2.18
CA CYS A 57 -10.95 -9.37 -3.04
C CYS A 57 -10.56 -9.78 -4.45
N THR A 58 -11.04 -9.05 -5.46
CA THR A 58 -10.63 -9.22 -6.84
C THR A 58 -9.82 -8.01 -7.24
N ARG A 59 -8.53 -8.20 -7.53
CA ARG A 59 -7.66 -7.14 -8.03
C ARG A 59 -7.92 -6.96 -9.52
N PRO A 60 -8.28 -5.77 -9.99
CA PRO A 60 -8.55 -5.51 -11.40
C PRO A 60 -7.24 -5.27 -12.14
N PHE A 61 -6.58 -6.31 -12.58
CA PHE A 61 -5.35 -6.21 -13.36
C PHE A 61 -5.64 -5.84 -14.80
N ARG A 62 -4.82 -4.98 -15.39
CA ARG A 62 -4.75 -4.71 -16.84
C ARG A 62 -3.29 -4.76 -17.29
N ALA A 63 -3.02 -5.49 -18.34
CA ALA A 63 -1.66 -5.64 -18.84
C ALA A 63 -1.01 -4.30 -19.21
N GLU A 64 -1.78 -3.37 -19.77
CA GLU A 64 -1.34 -2.00 -20.16
C GLU A 64 -1.30 -1.02 -18.98
N GLY A 65 -1.61 -1.46 -17.77
CA GLY A 65 -1.75 -0.60 -16.61
C GLY A 65 -3.13 0.04 -16.47
N PRO A 66 -3.30 0.96 -15.48
CA PRO A 66 -4.58 1.60 -15.21
C PRO A 66 -5.09 2.39 -16.43
N ARG A 67 -6.38 2.26 -16.68
CA ARG A 67 -7.07 3.10 -17.66
C ARG A 67 -7.32 4.47 -17.05
N ILE A 68 -6.52 5.46 -17.46
CA ILE A 68 -6.65 6.87 -17.06
C ILE A 68 -6.76 7.69 -18.34
N GLU A 69 -7.99 7.87 -18.83
CA GLU A 69 -8.28 8.54 -20.10
C GLU A 69 -9.69 9.12 -20.13
N VAL A 70 -9.96 9.99 -21.10
CA VAL A 70 -11.26 10.64 -21.29
C VAL A 70 -12.00 10.01 -22.47
N GLU A 71 -13.29 9.75 -22.25
CA GLU A 71 -14.21 9.26 -23.28
C GLU A 71 -15.53 10.04 -23.25
N ARG A 72 -16.24 10.10 -24.38
CA ARG A 72 -17.59 10.69 -24.47
C ARG A 72 -18.63 9.58 -24.45
N ILE A 73 -19.37 9.45 -23.36
CA ILE A 73 -20.39 8.42 -23.18
C ILE A 73 -21.73 9.07 -22.83
N ALA A 74 -22.76 8.75 -23.59
CA ALA A 74 -24.15 9.21 -23.34
C ALA A 74 -24.27 10.73 -23.19
N GLY A 75 -23.44 11.51 -23.89
CA GLY A 75 -23.41 12.98 -23.82
C GLY A 75 -22.60 13.55 -22.65
N LYS A 76 -22.00 12.72 -21.81
CA LYS A 76 -21.12 13.11 -20.69
C LYS A 76 -19.65 13.01 -21.05
N THR A 77 -18.83 13.79 -20.34
CA THR A 77 -17.38 13.59 -20.31
C THR A 77 -17.07 12.57 -19.22
N VAL A 78 -16.60 11.39 -19.59
CA VAL A 78 -16.26 10.32 -18.65
C VAL A 78 -14.75 10.19 -18.59
N VAL A 79 -14.20 10.34 -17.39
CA VAL A 79 -12.79 10.06 -17.09
C VAL A 79 -12.72 8.68 -16.47
N HIS A 80 -12.07 7.76 -17.15
CA HIS A 80 -11.81 6.45 -16.58
C HIS A 80 -10.67 6.53 -15.58
N ASN A 81 -10.80 5.82 -14.48
CA ASN A 81 -9.78 5.72 -13.43
C ASN A 81 -9.91 4.37 -12.72
N TYR A 82 -9.49 3.30 -13.38
CA TYR A 82 -9.61 1.93 -12.86
C TYR A 82 -8.51 1.01 -13.44
N GLY A 83 -8.44 -0.23 -12.94
CA GLY A 83 -7.50 -1.22 -13.47
C GLY A 83 -6.12 -1.17 -12.81
N HIS A 84 -6.05 -0.86 -11.51
CA HIS A 84 -4.81 -0.65 -10.76
C HIS A 84 -4.19 -1.94 -10.19
N GLY A 85 -4.67 -3.11 -10.56
CA GLY A 85 -4.15 -4.39 -10.05
C GLY A 85 -4.15 -4.44 -8.52
N GLY A 86 -3.01 -4.75 -7.92
CA GLY A 86 -2.79 -4.75 -6.48
C GLY A 86 -2.50 -3.38 -5.88
N SER A 87 -2.21 -2.37 -6.69
CA SER A 87 -1.68 -1.06 -6.27
C SER A 87 -2.75 -0.01 -5.95
N GLY A 88 -4.04 -0.40 -5.94
CA GLY A 88 -5.16 0.54 -5.82
C GLY A 88 -5.06 1.51 -4.65
N TRP A 89 -4.83 1.03 -3.43
CA TRP A 89 -4.62 1.91 -2.28
C TRP A 89 -3.33 2.72 -2.42
N SER A 90 -2.23 2.09 -2.80
CA SER A 90 -0.92 2.73 -2.87
C SER A 90 -0.86 3.92 -3.83
N LEU A 91 -1.56 3.84 -4.97
CA LEU A 91 -1.54 4.88 -6.00
C LEU A 91 -2.76 5.81 -5.99
N SER A 92 -3.73 5.59 -5.11
CA SER A 92 -5.06 6.20 -5.21
C SER A 92 -5.07 7.73 -5.32
N TRP A 93 -4.25 8.44 -4.54
CA TRP A 93 -4.19 9.91 -4.57
C TRP A 93 -3.53 10.44 -5.85
N GLY A 94 -2.43 9.83 -6.26
CA GLY A 94 -1.73 10.23 -7.49
C GLY A 94 -2.56 9.92 -8.73
N SER A 95 -3.25 8.78 -8.74
CA SER A 95 -4.17 8.40 -9.80
C SER A 95 -5.37 9.36 -9.89
N ALA A 96 -5.92 9.78 -8.73
CA ALA A 96 -6.97 10.79 -8.66
C ALA A 96 -6.51 12.12 -9.26
N ALA A 97 -5.31 12.59 -8.91
CA ALA A 97 -4.75 13.82 -9.46
C ALA A 97 -4.53 13.71 -10.97
N ALA A 98 -3.98 12.59 -11.44
CA ALA A 98 -3.77 12.33 -12.86
C ALA A 98 -5.09 12.30 -13.65
N ALA A 99 -6.12 11.64 -13.13
CA ALA A 99 -7.42 11.58 -13.79
C ALA A 99 -8.10 12.95 -13.87
N LEU A 100 -8.08 13.72 -12.79
CA LEU A 100 -8.73 15.04 -12.75
C LEU A 100 -8.00 16.08 -13.61
N SER A 101 -6.68 15.95 -13.82
CA SER A 101 -5.92 16.84 -14.71
C SER A 101 -6.33 16.74 -16.18
N LEU A 102 -7.01 15.67 -16.58
CA LEU A 102 -7.47 15.46 -17.97
C LEU A 102 -8.67 16.31 -18.35
N VAL A 103 -9.41 16.88 -17.39
CA VAL A 103 -10.67 17.59 -17.66
C VAL A 103 -10.68 19.04 -17.21
N ASP A 104 -9.64 19.52 -16.54
CA ASP A 104 -9.48 20.90 -16.05
C ASP A 104 -10.81 21.52 -15.53
N PRO A 105 -11.45 20.90 -14.53
CA PRO A 105 -12.78 21.33 -14.10
C PRO A 105 -12.69 22.64 -13.33
N LYS A 106 -13.60 23.57 -13.64
CA LYS A 106 -13.65 24.88 -12.96
C LYS A 106 -14.21 24.74 -11.54
N PRO A 107 -13.70 25.49 -10.56
CA PRO A 107 -14.29 25.57 -9.22
C PRO A 107 -15.80 25.84 -9.26
N GLY A 108 -16.55 25.19 -8.39
CA GLY A 108 -18.02 25.25 -8.36
C GLY A 108 -18.74 24.31 -9.35
N SER A 109 -18.02 23.70 -10.29
CA SER A 109 -18.61 22.71 -11.20
C SER A 109 -19.07 21.46 -10.46
N ARG A 110 -20.04 20.74 -11.05
CA ARG A 110 -20.50 19.45 -10.53
C ARG A 110 -19.73 18.30 -11.17
N LEU A 111 -19.37 17.33 -10.35
CA LEU A 111 -18.66 16.11 -10.78
C LEU A 111 -19.29 14.90 -10.10
N ALA A 112 -19.56 13.85 -10.88
CA ALA A 112 -19.94 12.55 -10.36
C ALA A 112 -18.72 11.64 -10.27
N VAL A 113 -18.63 10.84 -9.21
CA VAL A 113 -17.71 9.71 -9.12
C VAL A 113 -18.54 8.43 -9.04
N ILE A 114 -18.26 7.45 -9.91
CA ILE A 114 -18.92 6.16 -9.87
C ILE A 114 -17.97 5.15 -9.21
N GLY A 115 -18.38 4.67 -8.03
CA GLY A 115 -17.58 3.79 -7.17
C GLY A 115 -17.12 4.46 -5.89
N CYS A 116 -17.18 3.74 -4.77
CA CYS A 116 -16.84 4.19 -3.41
C CYS A 116 -15.68 3.38 -2.80
N GLY A 117 -14.82 2.78 -3.65
CA GLY A 117 -13.59 2.12 -3.23
C GLY A 117 -12.43 3.10 -3.07
N ALA A 118 -11.21 2.57 -2.93
CA ALA A 118 -9.99 3.35 -2.75
C ALA A 118 -9.84 4.50 -3.76
N ILE A 119 -9.98 4.18 -5.05
CA ILE A 119 -9.84 5.16 -6.15
C ILE A 119 -10.98 6.17 -6.14
N GLY A 120 -12.21 5.71 -5.93
CA GLY A 120 -13.39 6.61 -5.94
C GLY A 120 -13.35 7.63 -4.81
N LEU A 121 -13.10 7.21 -3.57
CA LEU A 121 -13.02 8.08 -2.41
C LEU A 121 -11.90 9.13 -2.54
N THR A 122 -10.71 8.71 -2.93
CA THR A 122 -9.59 9.66 -3.09
C THR A 122 -9.79 10.61 -4.26
N THR A 123 -10.44 10.14 -5.35
CA THR A 123 -10.83 11.02 -6.47
C THR A 123 -11.85 12.05 -6.03
N ALA A 124 -12.88 11.64 -5.30
CA ALA A 124 -13.92 12.55 -4.80
C ALA A 124 -13.33 13.63 -3.87
N LEU A 125 -12.50 13.24 -2.91
CA LEU A 125 -11.81 14.17 -2.01
C LEU A 125 -10.84 15.09 -2.75
N THR A 126 -10.12 14.59 -3.75
CA THR A 126 -9.23 15.42 -4.57
C THR A 126 -10.03 16.47 -5.34
N ALA A 127 -11.16 16.07 -5.92
CA ALA A 127 -12.06 16.98 -6.64
C ALA A 127 -12.68 18.05 -5.71
N GLN A 128 -13.09 17.68 -4.48
CA GLN A 128 -13.57 18.65 -3.50
C GLN A 128 -12.50 19.68 -3.13
N ARG A 129 -11.24 19.26 -2.98
CA ARG A 129 -10.10 20.17 -2.71
C ARG A 129 -9.82 21.13 -3.86
N MET A 130 -10.22 20.77 -5.08
CA MET A 130 -10.19 21.65 -6.25
C MET A 130 -11.41 22.59 -6.31
N GLY A 131 -12.29 22.55 -5.30
CA GLY A 131 -13.49 23.39 -5.20
C GLY A 131 -14.70 22.86 -5.98
N LEU A 132 -14.73 21.59 -6.36
CA LEU A 132 -15.86 20.98 -7.08
C LEU A 132 -16.95 20.52 -6.12
N ARG A 133 -18.19 20.52 -6.60
CA ARG A 133 -19.31 19.86 -5.92
C ARG A 133 -19.37 18.41 -6.38
N VAL A 134 -19.08 17.49 -5.46
CA VAL A 134 -18.89 16.09 -5.81
C VAL A 134 -20.00 15.24 -5.22
N ARG A 135 -20.55 14.34 -6.05
CA ARG A 135 -21.43 13.25 -5.64
C ARG A 135 -20.83 11.91 -6.02
N ILE A 136 -20.83 10.98 -5.08
CA ILE A 136 -20.45 9.59 -5.33
C ILE A 136 -21.71 8.77 -5.57
N TYR A 137 -21.72 7.97 -6.63
CA TYR A 137 -22.72 6.94 -6.91
C TYR A 137 -22.06 5.59 -6.78
N ALA A 138 -22.56 4.73 -5.91
CA ALA A 138 -21.95 3.44 -5.67
C ALA A 138 -22.97 2.37 -5.31
N LYS A 139 -22.76 1.15 -5.80
CA LYS A 139 -23.53 -0.02 -5.40
C LYS A 139 -23.30 -0.36 -3.92
N GLU A 140 -22.05 -0.24 -3.49
CA GLU A 140 -21.57 -0.60 -2.15
C GLU A 140 -20.75 0.54 -1.56
N ARG A 141 -20.70 0.62 -0.24
CA ARG A 141 -19.86 1.54 0.54
C ARG A 141 -18.88 0.74 1.40
N PRO A 142 -17.80 1.35 1.90
CA PRO A 142 -17.02 0.69 2.95
C PRO A 142 -17.90 0.33 4.15
N PRO A 143 -17.76 -0.89 4.71
CA PRO A 143 -16.70 -1.87 4.47
C PRO A 143 -16.99 -2.93 3.39
N GLU A 144 -18.10 -2.84 2.63
CA GLU A 144 -18.54 -3.87 1.67
C GLU A 144 -17.79 -3.82 0.33
N VAL A 145 -17.12 -2.69 0.04
CA VAL A 145 -16.34 -2.52 -1.20
C VAL A 145 -15.17 -3.51 -1.30
N ARG A 146 -14.87 -3.99 -2.50
CA ARG A 146 -13.78 -4.96 -2.72
C ARG A 146 -12.42 -4.50 -2.18
N SER A 147 -12.11 -3.21 -2.27
CA SER A 147 -10.86 -2.66 -1.75
C SER A 147 -10.74 -2.72 -0.22
N ALA A 148 -11.83 -2.93 0.53
CA ALA A 148 -11.77 -3.14 1.97
C ALA A 148 -11.14 -4.50 2.35
N GLY A 149 -11.13 -5.47 1.44
CA GLY A 149 -10.45 -6.77 1.61
C GLY A 149 -8.94 -6.74 1.29
N ALA A 150 -8.36 -5.58 0.98
CA ALA A 150 -6.93 -5.48 0.72
C ALA A 150 -6.09 -5.73 1.97
N THR A 151 -4.86 -6.23 1.78
CA THR A 151 -3.90 -6.47 2.89
C THR A 151 -3.53 -5.20 3.64
N GLY A 152 -3.46 -4.06 2.94
CA GLY A 152 -3.19 -2.78 3.57
C GLY A 152 -1.70 -2.47 3.71
N VAL A 153 -0.89 -2.82 2.73
CA VAL A 153 0.53 -2.47 2.67
C VAL A 153 0.77 -1.56 1.47
N TRP A 154 1.68 -0.61 1.62
CA TRP A 154 2.22 0.16 0.50
C TRP A 154 2.96 -0.79 -0.46
N SER A 155 2.43 -0.93 -1.65
CA SER A 155 2.97 -1.74 -2.74
C SER A 155 2.53 -1.12 -4.07
N PRO A 156 3.19 -0.03 -4.50
CA PRO A 156 2.73 0.81 -5.60
C PRO A 156 2.92 0.19 -6.99
N ASP A 157 3.73 -0.84 -7.11
CA ASP A 157 3.99 -1.59 -8.35
C ASP A 157 3.32 -2.98 -8.40
N SER A 158 2.64 -3.39 -7.32
CA SER A 158 1.98 -4.69 -7.25
C SER A 158 0.98 -4.89 -8.38
N ARG A 159 1.33 -5.70 -9.38
CA ARG A 159 0.48 -6.02 -10.53
C ARG A 159 -0.10 -4.80 -11.24
N ILE A 160 0.69 -3.72 -11.36
CA ILE A 160 0.21 -2.45 -11.94
C ILE A 160 0.22 -2.45 -13.45
N VAL A 161 1.16 -3.17 -14.06
CA VAL A 161 1.39 -3.27 -15.49
C VAL A 161 2.17 -4.56 -15.76
N ALA A 162 1.97 -5.20 -16.91
CA ALA A 162 2.85 -6.27 -17.33
C ALA A 162 4.20 -5.71 -17.83
N GLU A 163 5.31 -6.41 -17.59
CA GLU A 163 6.65 -6.00 -18.01
C GLU A 163 6.69 -5.57 -19.48
N ALA A 164 6.03 -6.34 -20.36
CA ALA A 164 5.96 -6.07 -21.81
C ALA A 164 5.31 -4.70 -22.15
N HIS A 165 4.55 -4.12 -21.24
CA HIS A 165 3.86 -2.83 -21.41
C HIS A 165 4.45 -1.70 -20.56
N SER A 166 5.54 -1.95 -19.83
CA SER A 166 6.24 -0.96 -19.01
C SER A 166 7.09 -0.03 -19.88
N THR A 167 6.44 0.93 -20.51
CA THR A 167 7.11 1.93 -21.36
C THR A 167 7.69 3.07 -20.53
N PRO A 168 8.70 3.81 -21.01
CA PRO A 168 9.21 5.01 -20.32
C PRO A 168 8.16 6.08 -20.03
N ALA A 169 7.12 6.17 -20.84
CA ALA A 169 6.00 7.09 -20.62
C ALA A 169 5.10 6.61 -19.47
N PHE A 170 4.84 5.30 -19.41
CA PHE A 170 4.13 4.69 -18.30
C PHE A 170 4.91 4.86 -16.98
N GLU A 171 6.19 4.54 -16.97
CA GLU A 171 7.07 4.62 -15.79
C GLU A 171 7.10 6.03 -15.19
N ARG A 172 7.28 7.06 -16.03
CA ARG A 172 7.21 8.47 -15.57
C ARG A 172 5.87 8.82 -14.93
N ARG A 173 4.75 8.38 -15.53
CA ARG A 173 3.42 8.63 -14.99
C ARG A 173 3.21 7.87 -13.68
N TRP A 174 3.64 6.62 -13.62
CA TRP A 174 3.58 5.80 -12.43
C TRP A 174 4.41 6.41 -11.28
N GLU A 175 5.65 6.81 -11.54
CA GLU A 175 6.51 7.46 -10.55
C GLU A 175 5.86 8.73 -10.00
N ALA A 176 5.30 9.58 -10.86
CA ALA A 176 4.61 10.79 -10.43
C ALA A 176 3.41 10.47 -9.52
N MET A 177 2.61 9.45 -9.86
CA MET A 177 1.48 8.98 -9.04
C MET A 177 1.95 8.40 -7.71
N ALA A 178 2.99 7.57 -7.71
CA ALA A 178 3.54 6.96 -6.51
C ALA A 178 4.08 8.03 -5.54
N ARG A 179 4.93 8.93 -6.01
CA ARG A 179 5.50 10.02 -5.20
C ARG A 179 4.42 10.98 -4.66
N TYR A 180 3.40 11.29 -5.47
CA TYR A 180 2.28 12.12 -5.00
C TYR A 180 1.50 11.42 -3.88
N SER A 181 1.15 10.16 -4.08
CA SER A 181 0.42 9.34 -3.10
C SER A 181 1.22 9.17 -1.81
N PHE A 182 2.50 8.87 -1.91
CA PHE A 182 3.38 8.71 -0.76
C PHE A 182 3.41 9.96 0.12
N ARG A 183 3.66 11.15 -0.47
CA ARG A 183 3.60 12.42 0.27
C ARG A 183 2.25 12.63 0.95
N ARG A 184 1.17 12.20 0.29
CA ARG A 184 -0.17 12.32 0.88
C ARG A 184 -0.34 11.41 2.09
N TYR A 185 0.17 10.19 2.04
CA TYR A 185 0.13 9.26 3.19
C TYR A 185 0.96 9.77 4.36
N GLN A 186 2.12 10.37 4.13
CA GLN A 186 2.91 10.96 5.20
C GLN A 186 2.12 12.04 5.98
N SER A 187 1.22 12.77 5.32
CA SER A 187 0.37 13.76 6.00
C SER A 187 -0.78 13.17 6.83
N LEU A 188 -0.97 11.86 6.80
CA LEU A 188 -2.00 11.14 7.55
C LEU A 188 -1.43 10.38 8.76
N LEU A 189 -0.12 10.40 8.96
CA LEU A 189 0.54 9.76 10.10
C LEU A 189 0.13 10.47 11.40
N GLY A 190 -0.11 9.67 12.45
CA GLY A 190 -0.46 10.18 13.77
C GLY A 190 -1.86 10.77 13.89
N LEU A 191 -2.73 10.61 12.88
CA LEU A 191 -4.13 10.97 13.01
C LEU A 191 -4.87 9.96 13.90
N PRO A 192 -5.93 10.40 14.60
CA PRO A 192 -6.74 9.51 15.43
C PRO A 192 -7.24 8.28 14.66
N GLY A 193 -7.11 7.11 15.27
CA GLY A 193 -7.46 5.83 14.66
C GLY A 193 -6.33 5.23 13.82
N ASP A 194 -5.16 5.86 13.80
CA ASP A 194 -3.95 5.38 13.11
C ASP A 194 -4.24 4.87 11.69
N PRO A 195 -4.84 5.69 10.81
CA PRO A 195 -5.23 5.23 9.47
C PRO A 195 -4.03 4.76 8.66
N ILE A 196 -2.87 5.36 8.90
CA ILE A 196 -1.59 5.05 8.25
C ILE A 196 -0.51 4.97 9.33
N GLU A 197 0.31 3.91 9.28
CA GLU A 197 1.42 3.68 10.21
C GLU A 197 2.65 3.17 9.46
N TRP A 198 3.85 3.36 10.05
CA TRP A 198 5.06 2.65 9.65
C TRP A 198 5.23 1.42 10.51
N HIS A 199 5.40 0.26 9.87
CA HIS A 199 5.65 -1.01 10.54
C HIS A 199 6.99 -1.59 10.13
N ALA A 200 7.70 -2.19 11.09
CA ALA A 200 8.79 -3.09 10.78
C ALA A 200 8.25 -4.25 9.93
N SER A 201 8.99 -4.66 8.92
CA SER A 201 8.59 -5.77 8.04
C SER A 201 9.72 -6.77 7.96
N TYR A 202 9.41 -8.02 8.26
CA TYR A 202 10.35 -9.13 8.23
C TYR A 202 10.11 -9.98 6.99
N PHE A 203 11.14 -10.10 6.18
CA PHE A 203 11.15 -10.97 5.01
C PHE A 203 11.92 -12.21 5.38
N LEU A 204 11.27 -13.37 5.35
CA LEU A 204 11.79 -14.66 5.78
C LEU A 204 11.97 -15.57 4.57
N SER A 205 13.01 -16.42 4.59
CA SER A 205 13.29 -17.36 3.51
C SER A 205 14.06 -18.58 4.00
N ASP A 206 13.79 -19.74 3.41
CA ASP A 206 14.53 -20.98 3.65
C ASP A 206 15.81 -21.06 2.80
N VAL A 207 15.91 -20.21 1.80
CA VAL A 207 17.07 -20.13 0.88
C VAL A 207 17.59 -18.69 0.81
N PRO A 208 18.86 -18.48 0.43
CA PRO A 208 19.40 -17.13 0.27
C PRO A 208 18.52 -16.24 -0.61
N PHE A 209 18.39 -14.96 -0.27
CA PHE A 209 17.58 -14.01 -1.07
C PHE A 209 18.10 -13.77 -2.49
N SER A 210 19.38 -14.09 -2.74
CA SER A 210 19.97 -14.06 -4.08
C SER A 210 19.59 -15.26 -4.95
N GLN A 211 19.05 -16.33 -4.35
CA GLN A 211 18.60 -17.51 -5.06
C GLN A 211 17.15 -17.32 -5.49
N ALA A 212 16.82 -17.60 -6.76
CA ALA A 212 15.44 -17.69 -7.21
C ALA A 212 14.72 -18.85 -6.51
N ILE A 213 13.43 -18.70 -6.27
CA ILE A 213 12.57 -19.80 -5.82
C ILE A 213 11.74 -20.18 -7.03
N ASP A 214 11.90 -21.41 -7.50
CA ASP A 214 11.06 -21.93 -8.57
C ASP A 214 9.63 -22.10 -8.01
N GLY A 215 8.72 -21.34 -8.56
CA GLY A 215 7.29 -21.44 -8.25
C GLY A 215 6.65 -22.62 -8.95
N GLY A 216 7.10 -23.83 -8.74
CA GLY A 216 6.59 -25.18 -9.03
C GLY A 216 5.55 -25.44 -10.14
N GLY A 217 5.08 -24.46 -10.89
CA GLY A 217 4.06 -24.61 -11.95
C GLY A 217 4.23 -23.59 -13.09
N GLU A 218 3.67 -23.89 -14.26
CA GLU A 218 3.51 -22.91 -15.34
C GLU A 218 2.44 -21.90 -14.93
N SER A 219 2.88 -20.73 -14.43
CA SER A 219 1.98 -19.61 -14.16
C SER A 219 1.59 -18.92 -15.47
N THR A 220 0.30 -18.66 -15.66
CA THR A 220 -0.18 -17.80 -16.75
C THR A 220 -0.10 -16.31 -16.39
N GLU A 221 0.33 -15.99 -15.19
CA GLU A 221 0.55 -14.63 -14.70
C GLU A 221 1.76 -14.02 -15.42
N PRO A 222 1.66 -12.81 -15.98
CA PRO A 222 2.77 -12.17 -16.67
C PRO A 222 3.86 -11.72 -15.68
N ASP A 223 5.05 -11.49 -16.18
CA ASP A 223 6.11 -10.82 -15.44
C ASP A 223 5.73 -9.36 -15.16
N TYR A 224 6.17 -8.85 -14.01
CA TYR A 224 5.95 -7.48 -13.57
C TYR A 224 7.27 -6.72 -13.41
N PRO A 225 7.32 -5.43 -13.79
CA PRO A 225 8.51 -4.62 -13.59
C PRO A 225 8.70 -4.27 -12.11
N ASP A 226 9.94 -4.30 -11.67
CA ASP A 226 10.36 -3.81 -10.36
C ASP A 226 10.51 -2.28 -10.38
N LEU A 227 9.36 -1.58 -10.33
CA LEU A 227 9.34 -0.12 -10.44
C LEU A 227 9.70 0.56 -9.12
N GLU A 228 9.34 -0.03 -8.00
CA GLU A 228 9.59 0.53 -6.67
C GLU A 228 11.09 0.66 -6.43
N ASP A 229 11.84 -0.42 -6.59
CA ASP A 229 13.30 -0.42 -6.38
C ASP A 229 14.05 0.44 -7.41
N ARG A 230 13.57 0.49 -8.66
CA ARG A 230 14.24 1.24 -9.74
C ARG A 230 13.99 2.75 -9.69
N LEU A 231 12.77 3.19 -9.35
CA LEU A 231 12.34 4.57 -9.59
C LEU A 231 12.08 5.36 -8.31
N ILE A 232 11.74 4.69 -7.21
CA ILE A 232 11.34 5.36 -5.96
C ILE A 232 12.01 4.76 -4.71
N SER A 233 13.13 4.08 -4.86
CA SER A 233 13.90 3.49 -3.75
C SER A 233 14.40 4.52 -2.72
N ASP A 234 14.27 5.80 -3.01
CA ASP A 234 14.57 6.92 -2.10
C ASP A 234 13.43 7.23 -1.12
N LEU A 235 12.23 6.66 -1.31
CA LEU A 235 11.08 6.97 -0.46
C LEU A 235 11.08 6.24 0.89
N HIS A 236 11.80 5.14 1.00
CA HIS A 236 11.92 4.37 2.24
C HIS A 236 13.29 3.71 2.37
N ALA A 237 13.65 3.33 3.61
CA ALA A 237 14.90 2.65 3.86
C ALA A 237 14.92 1.25 3.22
N ARG A 238 16.05 0.87 2.65
CA ARG A 238 16.24 -0.50 2.13
C ARG A 238 16.23 -1.50 3.26
N SER A 239 15.70 -2.70 3.00
CA SER A 239 15.75 -3.80 3.96
C SER A 239 17.20 -4.25 4.18
N VAL A 240 17.53 -4.55 5.43
CA VAL A 240 18.85 -5.07 5.83
C VAL A 240 18.76 -6.55 6.17
N ALA A 241 19.81 -7.31 5.82
CA ALA A 241 19.91 -8.70 6.23
C ALA A 241 20.14 -8.80 7.73
N LEU A 242 19.49 -9.76 8.36
CA LEU A 242 19.67 -10.10 9.76
C LEU A 242 20.52 -11.39 9.89
N LEU A 243 21.40 -11.42 10.89
CA LEU A 243 22.07 -12.63 11.29
C LEU A 243 21.10 -13.54 12.07
N PRO A 244 21.35 -14.87 12.13
CA PRO A 244 20.44 -15.79 12.84
C PRO A 244 20.19 -15.41 14.32
N GLU A 245 21.18 -14.81 14.98
CA GLU A 245 21.06 -14.33 16.37
C GLU A 245 20.31 -12.99 16.51
N GLN A 246 19.98 -12.34 15.42
CA GLN A 246 19.27 -11.05 15.41
C GLN A 246 17.77 -11.18 15.17
N HIS A 247 17.25 -12.39 15.01
CA HIS A 247 15.82 -12.64 14.86
C HIS A 247 15.39 -13.96 15.51
N PRO A 248 14.16 -14.06 16.03
CA PRO A 248 13.68 -15.25 16.72
C PRO A 248 13.04 -16.29 15.77
N PHE A 249 12.94 -16.02 14.49
CA PHE A 249 12.23 -16.89 13.54
C PHE A 249 13.04 -18.15 13.24
N PRO A 250 12.40 -19.33 13.15
CA PRO A 250 13.06 -20.61 12.87
C PRO A 250 13.37 -20.77 11.37
N VAL A 251 14.02 -19.79 10.77
CA VAL A 251 14.41 -19.75 9.35
C VAL A 251 15.88 -19.32 9.23
N PRO A 252 16.63 -19.81 8.22
CA PRO A 252 18.04 -19.47 8.09
C PRO A 252 18.30 -18.06 7.53
N PHE A 253 17.34 -17.46 6.83
CA PHE A 253 17.52 -16.16 6.20
C PHE A 253 16.38 -15.24 6.55
N ALA A 254 16.71 -14.06 7.06
CA ALA A 254 15.78 -12.99 7.36
C ALA A 254 16.33 -11.64 6.91
N ARG A 255 15.44 -10.75 6.52
CA ARG A 255 15.72 -9.32 6.30
C ARG A 255 14.70 -8.51 7.06
N ARG A 256 15.09 -7.32 7.52
CA ARG A 256 14.20 -6.36 8.14
C ARG A 256 14.17 -5.06 7.34
N GLY A 257 13.01 -4.56 7.06
CA GLY A 257 12.75 -3.25 6.49
C GLY A 257 11.64 -2.54 7.23
N GLU A 258 11.23 -1.40 6.71
CA GLU A 258 10.09 -0.63 7.19
C GLU A 258 9.10 -0.48 6.04
N GLN A 259 7.80 -0.65 6.33
CA GLN A 259 6.74 -0.50 5.33
C GLN A 259 5.60 0.37 5.84
N LEU A 260 5.06 1.18 4.95
CA LEU A 260 3.86 1.94 5.22
C LEU A 260 2.65 1.00 5.21
N THR A 261 1.92 0.97 6.30
CA THR A 261 0.76 0.08 6.52
C THR A 261 -0.51 0.91 6.62
N PHE A 262 -1.56 0.45 5.95
CA PHE A 262 -2.88 1.06 5.95
C PHE A 262 -3.82 0.27 6.86
N ASN A 263 -4.31 0.88 7.92
CA ASN A 263 -5.43 0.37 8.70
C ASN A 263 -6.72 0.60 7.92
N ILE A 264 -7.01 -0.27 6.96
CA ILE A 264 -8.02 -0.06 5.90
C ILE A 264 -9.38 0.36 6.47
N SER A 265 -9.82 -0.26 7.57
CA SER A 265 -11.12 0.05 8.18
C SER A 265 -11.16 1.49 8.72
N ALA A 266 -10.11 1.92 9.42
CA ALA A 266 -10.00 3.28 9.94
C ALA A 266 -9.78 4.28 8.82
N TYR A 267 -8.93 3.93 7.85
CA TYR A 267 -8.61 4.79 6.73
C TYR A 267 -9.81 5.02 5.81
N ALA A 268 -10.55 3.97 5.43
CA ALA A 268 -11.75 4.13 4.62
C ALA A 268 -12.84 4.96 5.32
N ARG A 269 -13.02 4.77 6.64
CA ARG A 269 -13.93 5.59 7.45
C ARG A 269 -13.50 7.06 7.43
N LEU A 270 -12.22 7.34 7.67
CA LEU A 270 -11.69 8.71 7.60
C LEU A 270 -12.00 9.38 6.26
N LEU A 271 -11.80 8.66 5.15
CA LEU A 271 -12.07 9.20 3.81
C LEU A 271 -13.57 9.49 3.58
N VAL A 272 -14.46 8.61 4.05
CA VAL A 272 -15.91 8.81 3.97
C VAL A 272 -16.32 10.01 4.81
N ASP A 273 -15.88 10.07 6.07
CA ASP A 273 -16.17 11.14 7.00
C ASP A 273 -15.69 12.51 6.47
N ASP A 274 -14.47 12.57 5.94
CA ASP A 274 -13.91 13.79 5.35
C ASP A 274 -14.71 14.23 4.12
N PHE A 275 -15.12 13.28 3.27
CA PHE A 275 -15.90 13.55 2.08
C PHE A 275 -17.28 14.13 2.43
N GLU A 276 -17.99 13.53 3.39
CA GLU A 276 -19.33 13.99 3.82
C GLU A 276 -19.26 15.32 4.57
N ARG A 277 -18.26 15.51 5.47
CA ARG A 277 -18.03 16.80 6.15
C ARG A 277 -17.73 17.95 5.19
N ALA A 278 -17.08 17.66 4.07
CA ALA A 278 -16.84 18.65 3.01
C ALA A 278 -18.07 18.87 2.11
N GLY A 279 -19.26 18.38 2.50
CA GLY A 279 -20.52 18.56 1.78
C GLY A 279 -20.72 17.60 0.61
N GLY A 280 -19.96 16.52 0.55
CA GLY A 280 -20.17 15.43 -0.41
C GLY A 280 -21.37 14.57 -0.07
N GLU A 281 -21.99 13.99 -1.08
CA GLU A 281 -23.13 13.06 -0.94
C GLU A 281 -22.77 11.71 -1.56
N ILE A 282 -23.03 10.62 -0.84
CA ILE A 282 -22.89 9.25 -1.36
C ILE A 282 -24.27 8.68 -1.59
N VAL A 283 -24.60 8.41 -2.85
CA VAL A 283 -25.88 7.85 -3.29
C VAL A 283 -25.70 6.37 -3.61
N THR A 284 -26.49 5.51 -2.96
CA THR A 284 -26.54 4.09 -3.33
C THR A 284 -27.23 3.94 -4.67
N HIS A 285 -26.48 3.55 -5.68
CA HIS A 285 -26.99 3.36 -7.04
C HIS A 285 -26.13 2.35 -7.81
N THR A 286 -26.80 1.49 -8.56
CA THR A 286 -26.17 0.52 -9.46
C THR A 286 -26.43 0.95 -10.91
N PHE A 287 -25.36 1.05 -11.69
CA PHE A 287 -25.46 1.26 -13.13
C PHE A 287 -25.31 -0.09 -13.85
N ASP A 288 -26.31 -0.48 -14.62
CA ASP A 288 -26.30 -1.70 -15.44
C ASP A 288 -25.80 -1.44 -16.87
N SER A 289 -25.76 -0.18 -17.26
CA SER A 289 -25.30 0.24 -18.58
C SER A 289 -24.72 1.66 -18.55
N PRO A 290 -23.66 1.95 -19.30
CA PRO A 290 -23.10 3.30 -19.40
C PRO A 290 -24.07 4.30 -20.04
N ARG A 291 -25.13 3.83 -20.73
CA ARG A 291 -26.21 4.69 -21.23
C ARG A 291 -26.97 5.42 -20.12
N GLN A 292 -27.02 4.84 -18.91
CA GLN A 292 -27.66 5.46 -17.74
C GLN A 292 -26.91 6.71 -17.24
N PHE A 293 -25.67 6.93 -17.64
CA PHE A 293 -24.92 8.14 -17.29
C PHE A 293 -25.63 9.41 -17.79
N ARG A 294 -26.45 9.28 -18.84
CA ARG A 294 -27.30 10.39 -19.35
C ARG A 294 -28.16 11.03 -18.28
N SER A 295 -28.67 10.25 -17.35
CA SER A 295 -29.60 10.71 -16.29
C SER A 295 -28.91 11.53 -15.19
N LEU A 296 -27.59 11.47 -15.09
CA LEU A 296 -26.85 12.23 -14.08
C LEU A 296 -26.87 13.72 -14.39
N HIS A 297 -26.99 14.54 -13.35
CA HIS A 297 -26.96 16.00 -13.47
C HIS A 297 -25.54 16.54 -13.71
N GLU A 298 -24.51 15.77 -13.35
CA GLU A 298 -23.11 16.11 -13.47
C GLU A 298 -22.65 15.98 -14.92
N PRO A 299 -22.00 17.02 -15.50
CA PRO A 299 -21.51 16.96 -16.88
C PRO A 299 -20.23 16.12 -17.03
N VAL A 300 -19.46 16.00 -15.93
CA VAL A 300 -18.22 15.22 -15.85
C VAL A 300 -18.44 14.08 -14.86
N ILE A 301 -18.01 12.90 -15.27
CA ILE A 301 -18.10 11.66 -14.50
C ILE A 301 -16.70 11.06 -14.39
N VAL A 302 -16.26 10.70 -13.20
CA VAL A 302 -15.09 9.84 -13.04
C VAL A 302 -15.56 8.41 -12.78
N ASN A 303 -15.23 7.50 -13.67
CA ASN A 303 -15.51 6.09 -13.53
C ASN A 303 -14.40 5.41 -12.74
N ALA A 304 -14.66 5.11 -11.47
CA ALA A 304 -13.76 4.46 -10.52
C ALA A 304 -14.33 3.11 -10.05
N THR A 305 -14.99 2.38 -10.93
CA THR A 305 -15.72 1.14 -10.60
C THR A 305 -14.80 -0.08 -10.41
N GLY A 306 -13.49 0.08 -10.61
CA GLY A 306 -12.52 -1.01 -10.42
C GLY A 306 -12.85 -2.22 -11.30
N PHE A 307 -12.97 -3.40 -10.71
CA PHE A 307 -13.36 -4.62 -11.45
C PHE A 307 -14.77 -4.51 -12.08
N GLY A 308 -15.65 -3.71 -11.49
CA GLY A 308 -17.00 -3.48 -12.04
C GLY A 308 -17.03 -2.85 -13.44
N ALA A 309 -15.93 -2.21 -13.87
CA ALA A 309 -15.82 -1.67 -15.22
C ALA A 309 -15.89 -2.75 -16.30
N ARG A 310 -15.45 -3.99 -16.01
CA ARG A 310 -15.56 -5.12 -16.93
C ARG A 310 -17.01 -5.36 -17.34
N ALA A 311 -17.91 -5.47 -16.39
CA ALA A 311 -19.33 -5.68 -16.68
C ALA A 311 -20.03 -4.42 -17.20
N LEU A 312 -19.76 -3.26 -16.60
CA LEU A 312 -20.43 -1.99 -16.93
C LEU A 312 -20.10 -1.49 -18.35
N LEU A 313 -18.84 -1.62 -18.77
CA LEU A 313 -18.34 -1.09 -20.05
C LEU A 313 -18.03 -2.17 -21.08
N GLY A 314 -18.08 -3.45 -20.72
CA GLY A 314 -17.56 -4.55 -21.55
C GLY A 314 -16.04 -4.52 -21.69
N ASP A 315 -15.31 -3.99 -20.69
CA ASP A 315 -13.84 -3.91 -20.75
C ASP A 315 -13.21 -5.26 -20.36
N GLU A 316 -13.04 -6.12 -21.37
CA GLU A 316 -12.43 -7.44 -21.20
C GLU A 316 -10.93 -7.41 -20.96
N SER A 317 -10.27 -6.25 -21.12
CA SER A 317 -8.85 -6.09 -20.79
C SER A 317 -8.59 -6.19 -19.28
N ILE A 318 -9.62 -6.12 -18.44
CA ILE A 318 -9.53 -6.31 -17.00
C ILE A 318 -9.49 -7.80 -16.68
N VAL A 319 -8.34 -8.29 -16.25
CA VAL A 319 -8.15 -9.67 -15.78
C VAL A 319 -8.35 -9.68 -14.26
N PRO A 320 -9.25 -10.55 -13.75
CA PRO A 320 -9.40 -10.70 -12.30
C PRO A 320 -8.17 -11.39 -11.72
N VAL A 321 -7.66 -10.87 -10.60
CA VAL A 321 -6.68 -11.59 -9.79
C VAL A 321 -7.24 -11.73 -8.40
N ARG A 322 -7.58 -12.96 -8.04
CA ARG A 322 -8.18 -13.29 -6.76
C ARG A 322 -7.19 -13.00 -5.63
N GLY A 323 -7.67 -12.57 -4.51
CA GLY A 323 -6.89 -12.46 -3.29
C GLY A 323 -7.77 -12.81 -2.12
N GLN A 324 -7.31 -13.72 -1.26
CA GLN A 324 -8.01 -14.09 -0.06
C GLN A 324 -7.22 -13.71 1.17
N THR A 325 -7.87 -13.06 2.12
CA THR A 325 -7.28 -12.68 3.41
C THR A 325 -8.10 -13.28 4.55
N ALA A 326 -7.42 -13.97 5.45
CA ALA A 326 -7.95 -14.37 6.74
C ALA A 326 -7.66 -13.26 7.75
N ARG A 327 -8.60 -12.94 8.63
CA ARG A 327 -8.41 -11.96 9.69
C ARG A 327 -8.55 -12.61 11.04
N LEU A 328 -7.46 -12.60 11.82
CA LEU A 328 -7.45 -13.04 13.21
C LEU A 328 -7.87 -11.89 14.13
N VAL A 329 -8.31 -12.25 15.34
CA VAL A 329 -8.57 -11.31 16.44
C VAL A 329 -7.41 -10.31 16.57
N PRO A 330 -7.68 -9.00 16.78
CA PRO A 330 -6.64 -8.00 16.99
C PRO A 330 -5.68 -8.39 18.12
N GLN A 331 -4.40 -8.14 17.89
CA GLN A 331 -3.32 -8.35 18.85
C GLN A 331 -2.56 -7.02 18.97
N PRO A 332 -2.88 -6.19 19.98
CA PRO A 332 -2.42 -4.80 20.06
C PRO A 332 -0.90 -4.62 20.11
N ASP A 333 -0.18 -5.65 20.58
CA ASP A 333 1.28 -5.60 20.69
C ASP A 333 2.00 -6.08 19.41
N VAL A 334 1.26 -6.46 18.36
CA VAL A 334 1.80 -6.88 17.08
C VAL A 334 1.80 -5.71 16.12
N HIS A 335 2.94 -5.02 16.01
CA HIS A 335 3.16 -3.85 15.16
C HIS A 335 4.21 -4.12 14.09
N TYR A 336 4.07 -5.25 13.36
CA TYR A 336 5.00 -5.63 12.30
C TYR A 336 4.30 -6.45 11.23
N ASN A 337 4.94 -6.54 10.06
CA ASN A 337 4.52 -7.37 8.95
C ASN A 337 5.50 -8.52 8.74
N LEU A 338 5.02 -9.63 8.16
CA LEU A 338 5.84 -10.78 7.81
C LEU A 338 5.56 -11.20 6.36
N TYR A 339 6.62 -11.58 5.67
CA TYR A 339 6.57 -12.19 4.35
C TYR A 339 7.44 -13.44 4.35
N TYR A 340 6.82 -14.60 4.13
CA TYR A 340 7.56 -15.87 4.08
C TYR A 340 7.65 -16.32 2.63
N ARG A 341 8.81 -16.00 2.05
CA ARG A 341 9.15 -16.27 0.67
C ARG A 341 9.16 -17.77 0.39
N GLY A 342 8.61 -18.19 -0.75
CA GLY A 342 8.47 -19.61 -1.12
C GLY A 342 7.28 -20.31 -0.49
N HIS A 343 6.59 -19.66 0.46
CA HIS A 343 5.41 -20.21 1.12
C HIS A 343 4.13 -19.41 0.82
N ASN A 344 4.21 -18.42 -0.07
CA ASN A 344 3.10 -17.55 -0.46
C ASN A 344 2.33 -16.97 0.74
N LEU A 345 3.05 -16.68 1.82
CA LEU A 345 2.47 -16.20 3.06
C LEU A 345 2.85 -14.74 3.31
N ALA A 346 1.86 -13.86 3.38
CA ALA A 346 2.01 -12.49 3.84
C ALA A 346 1.13 -12.24 5.06
N VAL A 347 1.67 -11.57 6.06
CA VAL A 347 0.99 -11.25 7.31
C VAL A 347 1.14 -9.77 7.60
N VAL A 348 0.04 -9.11 7.94
CA VAL A 348 0.03 -7.68 8.24
C VAL A 348 -0.63 -7.44 9.60
N GLY A 349 0.14 -6.87 10.52
CA GLY A 349 -0.33 -6.51 11.84
C GLY A 349 -1.14 -5.22 11.80
N ARG A 350 -2.45 -5.30 11.60
CA ARG A 350 -3.34 -4.14 11.55
C ARG A 350 -4.09 -3.97 12.87
N ARG A 351 -4.56 -2.74 13.12
CA ARG A 351 -5.37 -2.42 14.31
C ARG A 351 -6.72 -3.13 14.34
N ASP A 352 -7.28 -3.48 13.18
CA ASP A 352 -8.55 -4.20 13.06
C ASP A 352 -8.40 -5.73 13.00
N GLY A 353 -7.19 -6.24 13.18
CA GLY A 353 -6.87 -7.66 13.24
C GLY A 353 -5.58 -8.01 12.51
N ILE A 354 -5.04 -9.19 12.81
CA ILE A 354 -3.88 -9.71 12.07
C ILE A 354 -4.38 -10.29 10.75
N LEU A 355 -3.97 -9.69 9.64
CA LEU A 355 -4.30 -10.23 8.32
C LEU A 355 -3.28 -11.28 7.91
N VAL A 356 -3.78 -12.44 7.48
CA VAL A 356 -3.00 -13.53 6.92
C VAL A 356 -3.48 -13.76 5.50
N GLN A 357 -2.62 -13.51 4.52
CA GLN A 357 -2.89 -13.76 3.12
C GLN A 357 -2.09 -14.98 2.68
N ALA A 358 -2.80 -15.97 2.14
CA ALA A 358 -2.23 -17.02 1.31
C ALA A 358 -2.54 -16.70 -0.16
N GLN A 359 -1.56 -16.87 -1.03
CA GLN A 359 -1.76 -16.78 -2.48
C GLN A 359 -1.83 -18.20 -3.04
N ALA A 360 -2.79 -18.43 -3.92
CA ALA A 360 -2.90 -19.67 -4.68
C ALA A 360 -2.27 -19.50 -6.08
N GLU A 361 -1.84 -20.60 -6.67
CA GLU A 361 -1.26 -20.58 -8.03
C GLU A 361 -2.31 -20.22 -9.09
N ASP A 362 -3.59 -20.50 -8.82
CA ASP A 362 -4.72 -20.20 -9.69
C ASP A 362 -5.42 -18.88 -9.41
N ASP A 363 -4.79 -17.96 -8.66
CA ASP A 363 -5.37 -16.64 -8.35
C ASP A 363 -5.49 -15.75 -9.61
N PHE A 364 -4.58 -15.89 -10.59
CA PHE A 364 -4.62 -15.10 -11.83
C PHE A 364 -5.70 -15.63 -12.78
N GLY A 365 -6.52 -14.72 -13.31
CA GLY A 365 -7.69 -15.08 -14.14
C GLY A 365 -8.90 -15.57 -13.33
N ASN A 366 -8.81 -15.65 -12.01
CA ASN A 366 -9.82 -16.19 -11.12
C ASN A 366 -10.69 -15.07 -10.53
N ASP A 367 -12.00 -15.10 -10.83
CA ASP A 367 -12.98 -14.13 -10.34
C ASP A 367 -13.91 -14.68 -9.22
N ARG A 368 -13.66 -15.91 -8.76
CA ARG A 368 -14.44 -16.52 -7.68
C ARG A 368 -14.39 -15.68 -6.41
N ILE A 369 -15.56 -15.40 -5.86
CA ILE A 369 -15.72 -14.56 -4.66
C ILE A 369 -16.01 -15.38 -3.39
N GLU A 370 -16.22 -16.68 -3.52
CA GLU A 370 -16.47 -17.57 -2.39
C GLU A 370 -15.19 -17.75 -1.57
N PRO A 371 -15.24 -17.51 -0.24
CA PRO A 371 -14.09 -17.76 0.63
C PRO A 371 -13.77 -19.25 0.74
N ASP A 372 -12.49 -19.59 0.66
CA ASP A 372 -11.96 -20.90 1.03
C ASP A 372 -11.41 -20.85 2.46
N ARG A 373 -12.21 -21.30 3.40
CA ARG A 373 -11.83 -21.32 4.81
C ARG A 373 -10.68 -22.29 5.09
N ALA A 374 -10.64 -23.44 4.43
CA ALA A 374 -9.60 -24.44 4.65
C ALA A 374 -8.22 -23.92 4.23
N MET A 375 -8.14 -23.20 3.09
CA MET A 375 -6.91 -22.54 2.66
C MET A 375 -6.45 -21.48 3.68
N SER A 376 -7.39 -20.73 4.24
CA SER A 376 -7.08 -19.73 5.28
C SER A 376 -6.57 -20.36 6.57
N GLU A 377 -7.19 -21.43 7.03
CA GLU A 377 -6.76 -22.17 8.21
C GLU A 377 -5.37 -22.83 8.02
N ALA A 378 -5.08 -23.35 6.83
CA ALA A 378 -3.76 -23.86 6.48
C ALA A 378 -2.69 -22.74 6.51
N ALA A 379 -3.01 -21.53 6.02
CA ALA A 379 -2.10 -20.39 6.09
C ALA A 379 -1.84 -19.95 7.55
N VAL A 380 -2.88 -19.93 8.39
CA VAL A 380 -2.76 -19.65 9.82
C VAL A 380 -1.92 -20.72 10.54
N ALA A 381 -2.10 -22.01 10.22
CA ALA A 381 -1.28 -23.09 10.77
C ALA A 381 0.19 -22.94 10.35
N ARG A 382 0.45 -22.56 9.09
CA ARG A 382 1.83 -22.25 8.63
C ARG A 382 2.43 -21.06 9.36
N LEU A 383 1.65 -20.00 9.57
CA LEU A 383 2.10 -18.85 10.36
C LEU A 383 2.50 -19.27 11.79
N ALA A 384 1.73 -20.16 12.40
CA ALA A 384 2.03 -20.66 13.76
C ALA A 384 3.41 -21.33 13.87
N THR A 385 3.92 -21.94 12.80
CA THR A 385 5.26 -22.58 12.79
C THR A 385 6.39 -21.59 12.96
N LEU A 386 6.16 -20.31 12.63
CA LEU A 386 7.16 -19.24 12.81
C LEU A 386 7.30 -18.78 14.27
N PHE A 387 6.39 -19.19 15.15
CA PHE A 387 6.36 -18.83 16.56
C PHE A 387 6.27 -20.09 17.44
N PRO A 388 7.34 -20.92 17.48
CA PRO A 388 7.34 -22.10 18.33
C PRO A 388 7.16 -21.69 19.77
N ARG A 389 6.17 -22.28 20.44
CA ARG A 389 5.99 -22.08 21.87
C ARG A 389 7.15 -22.75 22.59
N THR A 390 7.88 -21.98 23.39
CA THR A 390 8.82 -22.55 24.37
C THR A 390 7.96 -23.34 25.38
N THR A 391 8.10 -24.66 25.35
CA THR A 391 7.48 -25.58 26.35
C THR A 391 8.13 -25.37 27.70
#